data_20f7c3945ac38fc19e34908793e84c87
#
_entry.id   20f7c3945ac38fc19e34908793e84c87
#
_cell.length_a   1.000
_cell.length_b   1.000
_cell.length_c   1.000
_cell.angle_alpha   90.00
_cell.angle_beta   90.00
_cell.angle_gamma   90.00
#
_symmetry.space_group_name_H-M   'P 1'
#
loop_
_entity.id
_entity.type
_entity.pdbx_description
1 polymer ?
#
loop_
_entity_poly.entity_id
_entity_poly.type
_entity_poly.pdbx_seq_one_letter_code
_entity_poly.pdbx_strand_id
1 'polypeptide(L)'
;MLYTPIPLKAQIEGGDDLEENSSDAVMPTVAVSDSDRKRERTNWTANGGFTWEIVDDLSLKVEAGMEEYRQETNSFYGVTTYYSKVGGSGSTVPGTPSTNYNDVTRRRVRNTNTLSYDFRKLISNDNHHLNVLLGQEYIITEQRTFNTWVDGLPDFYTAEQAWAFMGAGSNASSSNMNYAADDILLSYFGRINYDFKGKYMLSATMRGDGSSKFSKGQKWGYFPSVAASWRLSDEWGMKDLRWLDNLKTRYSFGTAGNNNIPTGMGGLTPTLRGRHEAAASSTAIRPTGRPTATAPARVSWPMPT
;
A
#
# COMPACT_ATOMS: atom_id res chain seq x y z
N MET A 1 24.66 -1.66 16.43
CA MET A 1 25.35 -2.95 16.30
C MET A 1 26.31 -2.85 15.15
N LEU A 2 27.59 -3.10 15.37
CA LEU A 2 28.61 -3.04 14.33
C LEU A 2 28.92 -4.46 13.88
N TYR A 3 28.45 -4.82 12.67
CA TYR A 3 28.96 -5.98 11.95
C TYR A 3 30.28 -5.60 11.30
N THR A 4 31.33 -6.32 11.58
CA THR A 4 32.58 -6.14 10.87
C THR A 4 32.56 -6.99 9.60
N PRO A 5 32.69 -6.42 8.40
CA PRO A 5 32.64 -7.16 7.14
C PRO A 5 33.87 -8.05 6.91
N ILE A 6 34.95 -7.84 7.66
CA ILE A 6 36.20 -8.57 7.58
C ILE A 6 36.56 -9.00 9.00
N PRO A 7 37.02 -10.28 9.21
CA PRO A 7 37.51 -10.68 10.51
C PRO A 7 38.71 -9.83 10.93
N LEU A 8 38.69 -9.37 12.16
CA LEU A 8 39.86 -8.70 12.72
C LEU A 8 41.04 -9.65 12.72
N LYS A 9 42.24 -9.12 12.51
CA LYS A 9 43.47 -9.90 12.39
C LYS A 9 43.67 -10.88 13.56
N ALA A 10 43.28 -10.52 14.76
CA ALA A 10 43.33 -11.38 15.94
C ALA A 10 42.44 -12.63 15.85
N GLN A 11 41.37 -12.59 15.10
CA GLN A 11 40.49 -13.75 14.89
C GLN A 11 41.06 -14.74 13.85
N ILE A 12 42.00 -14.28 13.03
CA ILE A 12 42.71 -15.12 12.01
C ILE A 12 43.93 -15.82 12.63
N GLU A 13 44.61 -15.16 13.54
CA GLU A 13 45.89 -15.63 14.07
C GLU A 13 45.78 -16.43 15.39
N GLY A 14 44.57 -16.58 15.97
CA GLY A 14 44.35 -17.36 17.21
C GLY A 14 45.08 -16.82 18.43
N GLY A 15 45.37 -15.53 18.48
CA GLY A 15 46.03 -14.88 19.59
C GLY A 15 45.10 -14.68 20.82
N ASP A 16 45.51 -15.23 21.95
CA ASP A 16 44.80 -15.28 23.23
C ASP A 16 44.60 -13.91 23.90
N ASP A 17 45.23 -12.83 23.42
CA ASP A 17 45.39 -11.61 24.20
C ASP A 17 44.34 -10.50 23.90
N LEU A 18 43.32 -10.77 23.11
CA LEU A 18 42.29 -9.77 22.74
C LEU A 18 40.85 -10.17 23.11
N GLU A 19 40.69 -11.07 24.08
CA GLU A 19 39.36 -11.60 24.42
C GLU A 19 38.39 -10.58 25.07
N GLU A 20 38.86 -9.48 25.63
CA GLU A 20 37.98 -8.61 26.43
C GLU A 20 37.07 -7.67 25.62
N ASN A 21 37.29 -7.43 24.31
CA ASN A 21 36.51 -6.48 23.54
C ASN A 21 35.87 -7.03 22.25
N SER A 22 36.01 -8.31 21.94
CA SER A 22 35.47 -8.88 20.69
C SER A 22 34.22 -9.75 20.86
N SER A 23 33.70 -9.88 22.09
CA SER A 23 32.57 -10.74 22.39
C SER A 23 31.26 -10.36 21.67
N ASP A 24 31.15 -9.10 21.26
CA ASP A 24 29.93 -8.58 20.58
C ASP A 24 30.04 -8.50 19.06
N ALA A 25 31.20 -8.78 18.49
CA ALA A 25 31.39 -8.73 17.05
C ALA A 25 30.98 -10.08 16.41
N VAL A 26 29.82 -10.11 15.80
CA VAL A 26 29.35 -11.26 15.01
C VAL A 26 29.72 -11.04 13.56
N MET A 27 30.40 -12.00 12.94
CA MET A 27 30.69 -11.96 11.50
C MET A 27 29.39 -12.09 10.70
N PRO A 28 29.14 -11.20 9.75
CA PRO A 28 27.89 -11.25 8.97
C PRO A 28 27.70 -12.58 8.21
N THR A 29 28.76 -13.14 7.69
CA THR A 29 28.72 -14.42 6.95
C THR A 29 28.33 -15.59 7.85
N VAL A 30 28.86 -15.66 9.06
CA VAL A 30 28.53 -16.70 10.03
C VAL A 30 27.12 -16.52 10.56
N ALA A 31 26.70 -15.30 10.86
CA ALA A 31 25.35 -15.02 11.31
C ALA A 31 24.28 -15.34 10.25
N VAL A 32 24.60 -15.12 8.98
CA VAL A 32 23.69 -15.48 7.88
C VAL A 32 23.62 -17.00 7.68
N SER A 33 24.75 -17.72 7.78
CA SER A 33 24.74 -19.18 7.60
C SER A 33 24.06 -19.94 8.75
N ASP A 34 23.98 -19.35 9.94
CA ASP A 34 23.37 -19.93 11.14
C ASP A 34 21.99 -19.33 11.43
N SER A 35 21.39 -18.68 10.46
CA SER A 35 20.03 -18.15 10.55
C SER A 35 19.20 -18.60 9.35
N ASP A 36 17.94 -18.90 9.59
CA ASP A 36 17.01 -19.25 8.54
C ASP A 36 15.68 -18.50 8.73
N ARG A 37 15.03 -18.21 7.61
CA ARG A 37 13.77 -17.49 7.62
C ARG A 37 12.84 -17.98 6.51
N LYS A 38 11.79 -18.67 6.90
CA LYS A 38 10.71 -19.10 6.01
C LYS A 38 9.53 -18.15 6.11
N ARG A 39 9.07 -17.64 4.97
CA ARG A 39 7.90 -16.77 4.90
C ARG A 39 6.91 -17.31 3.89
N GLU A 40 5.69 -17.56 4.36
CA GLU A 40 4.57 -17.97 3.54
C GLU A 40 3.52 -16.85 3.50
N ARG A 41 2.96 -16.61 2.32
CA ARG A 41 1.92 -15.59 2.12
C ARG A 41 0.77 -16.21 1.36
N THR A 42 -0.42 -16.03 1.91
CA THR A 42 -1.67 -16.40 1.26
C THR A 42 -2.50 -15.13 1.10
N ASN A 43 -2.98 -14.91 -0.10
CA ASN A 43 -3.89 -13.81 -0.39
C ASN A 43 -5.04 -14.33 -1.24
N TRP A 44 -6.26 -14.09 -0.79
CA TRP A 44 -7.44 -14.39 -1.59
C TRP A 44 -8.36 -13.18 -1.61
N THR A 45 -9.05 -13.01 -2.74
CA THR A 45 -9.96 -11.90 -2.97
C THR A 45 -11.23 -12.44 -3.61
N ALA A 46 -12.36 -12.05 -3.06
CA ALA A 46 -13.67 -12.30 -3.62
C ALA A 46 -14.38 -10.97 -3.86
N ASN A 47 -14.86 -10.75 -5.09
CA ASN A 47 -15.61 -9.57 -5.45
C ASN A 47 -16.87 -9.99 -6.18
N GLY A 48 -17.96 -9.28 -5.92
CA GLY A 48 -19.22 -9.46 -6.61
C GLY A 48 -19.99 -8.16 -6.67
N GLY A 49 -20.90 -8.06 -7.61
CA GLY A 49 -21.73 -6.87 -7.74
C GLY A 49 -22.81 -7.07 -8.77
N PHE A 50 -23.75 -6.15 -8.78
CA PHE A 50 -24.80 -6.07 -9.77
C PHE A 50 -25.05 -4.63 -10.19
N THR A 51 -25.54 -4.45 -11.38
CA THR A 51 -26.03 -3.16 -11.90
C THR A 51 -27.51 -3.29 -12.17
N TRP A 52 -28.27 -2.36 -11.63
CA TRP A 52 -29.71 -2.27 -11.84
C TRP A 52 -30.04 -0.95 -12.55
N GLU A 53 -30.65 -1.07 -13.72
CA GLU A 53 -31.23 0.06 -14.41
C GLU A 53 -32.61 0.32 -13.81
N ILE A 54 -32.71 1.37 -12.98
CA ILE A 54 -33.94 1.72 -12.23
C ILE A 54 -34.99 2.27 -13.21
N VAL A 55 -34.55 3.17 -14.07
CA VAL A 55 -35.24 3.72 -15.23
C VAL A 55 -34.22 3.95 -16.34
N ASP A 56 -34.69 4.24 -17.53
CA ASP A 56 -33.79 4.60 -18.64
C ASP A 56 -32.78 5.67 -18.22
N ASP A 57 -31.53 5.43 -18.55
CA ASP A 57 -30.39 6.32 -18.26
C ASP A 57 -30.01 6.50 -16.76
N LEU A 58 -30.77 5.89 -15.80
CA LEU A 58 -30.44 5.87 -14.39
C LEU A 58 -30.04 4.46 -13.94
N SER A 59 -28.80 4.28 -13.56
CA SER A 59 -28.29 3.01 -13.11
C SER A 59 -27.73 3.08 -11.68
N LEU A 60 -28.07 2.07 -10.89
CA LEU A 60 -27.48 1.81 -9.57
C LEU A 60 -26.56 0.61 -9.69
N LYS A 61 -25.28 0.81 -9.38
CA LYS A 61 -24.29 -0.28 -9.28
C LYS A 61 -23.94 -0.49 -7.81
N VAL A 62 -24.06 -1.73 -7.37
CA VAL A 62 -23.66 -2.18 -6.03
C VAL A 62 -22.54 -3.18 -6.15
N GLU A 63 -21.44 -2.93 -5.47
CA GLU A 63 -20.26 -3.80 -5.46
C GLU A 63 -19.86 -4.11 -4.03
N ALA A 64 -19.56 -5.38 -3.76
CA ALA A 64 -19.01 -5.84 -2.49
C ALA A 64 -17.75 -6.66 -2.75
N GLY A 65 -16.76 -6.49 -1.89
CA GLY A 65 -15.50 -7.22 -2.01
C GLY A 65 -14.95 -7.56 -0.63
N MET A 66 -14.27 -8.70 -0.57
CA MET A 66 -13.53 -9.15 0.58
C MET A 66 -12.14 -9.61 0.15
N GLU A 67 -11.14 -9.15 0.89
CA GLU A 67 -9.75 -9.53 0.72
C GLU A 67 -9.22 -10.02 2.07
N GLU A 68 -8.58 -11.18 2.09
CA GLU A 68 -7.85 -11.66 3.25
C GLU A 68 -6.40 -11.93 2.86
N TYR A 69 -5.51 -11.32 3.60
CA TYR A 69 -4.07 -11.49 3.51
C TYR A 69 -3.59 -12.14 4.80
N ARG A 70 -2.87 -13.26 4.67
CA ARG A 70 -2.18 -13.93 5.77
C ARG A 70 -0.71 -14.07 5.45
N GLN A 71 0.14 -13.70 6.39
CA GLN A 71 1.58 -13.89 6.30
C GLN A 71 2.09 -14.59 7.55
N GLU A 72 2.60 -15.79 7.36
CA GLU A 72 3.32 -16.55 8.38
C GLU A 72 4.82 -16.38 8.15
N THR A 73 5.54 -16.12 9.21
CA THR A 73 7.01 -15.98 9.16
C THR A 73 7.59 -16.78 10.30
N ASN A 74 8.37 -17.79 9.97
CA ASN A 74 9.21 -18.55 10.87
C ASN A 74 10.64 -18.05 10.73
N SER A 75 11.28 -17.71 11.84
CA SER A 75 12.68 -17.28 11.87
C SER A 75 13.43 -18.12 12.88
N PHE A 76 14.60 -18.61 12.49
CA PHE A 76 15.51 -19.36 13.34
C PHE A 76 16.83 -18.61 13.47
N TYR A 77 17.40 -18.63 14.64
CA TYR A 77 18.66 -18.00 14.96
C TYR A 77 19.51 -18.98 15.77
N GLY A 78 20.55 -19.49 15.15
CA GLY A 78 21.47 -20.44 15.77
C GLY A 78 22.42 -19.81 16.77
N VAL A 79 23.25 -20.62 17.39
CA VAL A 79 24.14 -20.25 18.50
C VAL A 79 25.15 -19.16 18.20
N THR A 80 25.54 -19.01 16.92
CA THR A 80 26.52 -18.01 16.48
C THR A 80 25.92 -16.66 16.16
N THR A 81 24.59 -16.55 16.19
CA THR A 81 23.90 -15.30 15.87
C THR A 81 23.91 -14.34 17.05
N TYR A 82 23.76 -13.06 16.75
CA TYR A 82 23.60 -12.02 17.77
C TYR A 82 22.46 -12.31 18.75
N TYR A 83 21.33 -12.80 18.24
CA TYR A 83 20.15 -13.09 19.06
C TYR A 83 20.39 -14.19 20.08
N SER A 84 21.30 -15.13 19.80
CA SER A 84 21.73 -16.15 20.73
C SER A 84 22.76 -15.62 21.72
N LYS A 85 23.77 -14.88 21.27
CA LYS A 85 24.91 -14.44 22.11
C LYS A 85 24.53 -13.39 23.14
N VAL A 86 23.73 -12.41 22.75
CA VAL A 86 23.37 -11.26 23.61
C VAL A 86 22.02 -11.47 24.30
N GLY A 87 21.32 -12.58 23.98
CA GLY A 87 19.93 -12.75 24.33
C GLY A 87 19.09 -11.75 23.54
N GLY A 88 18.40 -12.21 22.51
CA GLY A 88 17.47 -11.36 21.76
C GLY A 88 16.48 -10.70 22.71
N SER A 89 15.68 -9.76 22.22
CA SER A 89 14.73 -8.96 23.00
C SER A 89 13.90 -9.83 23.95
N GLY A 90 14.41 -10.10 25.14
CA GLY A 90 13.78 -10.96 26.14
C GLY A 90 14.39 -12.37 26.33
N SER A 91 15.47 -12.74 25.59
CA SER A 91 16.14 -14.03 25.82
C SER A 91 16.79 -14.06 27.19
N THR A 92 16.46 -15.11 27.94
CA THR A 92 17.00 -15.36 29.28
C THR A 92 18.05 -16.47 29.28
N VAL A 93 18.31 -17.10 28.13
CA VAL A 93 19.24 -18.23 27.98
C VAL A 93 20.26 -17.95 26.88
N PRO A 94 21.31 -17.16 27.18
CA PRO A 94 22.37 -16.86 26.21
C PRO A 94 23.08 -18.15 25.73
N GLY A 95 23.54 -18.13 24.47
CA GLY A 95 24.30 -19.25 23.90
C GLY A 95 23.45 -20.41 23.37
N THR A 96 22.12 -20.28 23.38
CA THR A 96 21.22 -21.30 22.84
C THR A 96 20.50 -20.79 21.58
N PRO A 97 20.09 -21.68 20.66
CA PRO A 97 19.26 -21.27 19.53
C PRO A 97 17.91 -20.69 19.97
N SER A 98 17.40 -19.79 19.14
CA SER A 98 16.08 -19.19 19.34
C SER A 98 15.25 -19.24 18.07
N THR A 99 13.94 -19.21 18.23
CA THR A 99 13.01 -19.16 17.10
C THR A 99 11.89 -18.15 17.35
N ASN A 100 11.44 -17.53 16.27
CA ASN A 100 10.33 -16.60 16.29
C ASN A 100 9.29 -17.01 15.26
N TYR A 101 8.03 -17.12 15.70
CA TYR A 101 6.87 -17.29 14.83
C TYR A 101 6.05 -16.02 14.84
N ASN A 102 5.77 -15.49 13.65
CA ASN A 102 4.95 -14.29 13.47
C ASN A 102 3.87 -14.56 12.42
N ASP A 103 2.60 -14.46 12.83
CA ASP A 103 1.42 -14.58 11.97
C ASP A 103 0.70 -13.23 11.92
N VAL A 104 0.59 -12.67 10.73
CA VAL A 104 -0.14 -11.43 10.44
C VAL A 104 -1.32 -11.77 9.55
N THR A 105 -2.52 -11.62 10.08
CA THR A 105 -3.77 -11.74 9.33
C THR A 105 -4.40 -10.36 9.17
N ARG A 106 -4.71 -9.96 7.92
CA ARG A 106 -5.41 -8.73 7.59
C ARG A 106 -6.61 -9.05 6.71
N ARG A 107 -7.78 -8.64 7.16
CA ARG A 107 -9.03 -8.76 6.42
C ARG A 107 -9.52 -7.37 6.04
N ARG A 108 -9.90 -7.22 4.78
CA ARG A 108 -10.51 -5.99 4.27
C ARG A 108 -11.85 -6.32 3.62
N VAL A 109 -12.89 -5.62 4.06
CA VAL A 109 -14.22 -5.68 3.45
C VAL A 109 -14.52 -4.33 2.85
N ARG A 110 -15.01 -4.32 1.60
CA ARG A 110 -15.38 -3.13 0.87
C ARG A 110 -16.80 -3.26 0.34
N ASN A 111 -17.58 -2.20 0.48
CA ASN A 111 -18.85 -2.02 -0.23
C ASN A 111 -18.82 -0.68 -0.94
N THR A 112 -19.18 -0.66 -2.21
CA THR A 112 -19.24 0.54 -3.05
C THR A 112 -20.59 0.58 -3.75
N ASN A 113 -21.29 1.69 -3.59
CA ASN A 113 -22.57 1.94 -4.22
C ASN A 113 -22.44 3.19 -5.08
N THR A 114 -22.82 3.10 -6.35
CA THR A 114 -22.76 4.21 -7.29
C THR A 114 -24.07 4.36 -8.03
N LEU A 115 -24.59 5.58 -8.05
CA LEU A 115 -25.75 5.99 -8.82
C LEU A 115 -25.28 6.85 -9.98
N SER A 116 -25.57 6.45 -11.20
CA SER A 116 -25.16 7.15 -12.41
C SER A 116 -26.39 7.52 -13.24
N TYR A 117 -26.44 8.78 -13.68
CA TYR A 117 -27.48 9.28 -14.57
C TYR A 117 -26.88 9.92 -15.81
N ASP A 118 -27.35 9.46 -16.98
CA ASP A 118 -26.98 10.04 -18.28
C ASP A 118 -28.11 10.98 -18.74
N PHE A 119 -27.78 12.27 -18.83
CA PHE A 119 -28.76 13.31 -19.19
C PHE A 119 -29.07 13.40 -20.69
N ARG A 120 -28.67 12.39 -21.50
CA ARG A 120 -28.80 12.41 -22.95
C ARG A 120 -30.24 12.62 -23.42
N LYS A 121 -31.22 11.99 -22.79
CA LYS A 121 -32.64 12.15 -23.13
C LYS A 121 -33.20 13.51 -22.69
N LEU A 122 -32.70 14.07 -21.61
CA LEU A 122 -33.17 15.40 -21.12
C LEU A 122 -32.60 16.55 -21.94
N ILE A 123 -31.37 16.40 -22.42
CA ILE A 123 -30.69 17.39 -23.27
C ILE A 123 -30.90 16.94 -24.72
N SER A 124 -32.05 17.23 -25.32
CA SER A 124 -32.45 16.83 -26.69
C SER A 124 -31.51 17.33 -27.81
N ASN A 125 -30.24 17.52 -27.53
CA ASN A 125 -29.23 18.02 -28.42
C ASN A 125 -27.99 17.10 -28.39
N ASP A 126 -27.75 16.38 -29.46
CA ASP A 126 -26.65 15.41 -29.63
C ASP A 126 -25.24 16.02 -29.48
N ASN A 127 -25.15 17.35 -29.46
CA ASN A 127 -23.87 18.00 -29.24
C ASN A 127 -23.45 18.04 -27.76
N HIS A 128 -24.36 17.78 -26.83
CA HIS A 128 -24.13 17.90 -25.41
C HIS A 128 -24.35 16.55 -24.73
N HIS A 129 -23.32 16.01 -24.10
CA HIS A 129 -23.40 14.80 -23.29
C HIS A 129 -23.02 15.15 -21.86
N LEU A 130 -23.94 14.93 -20.93
CA LEU A 130 -23.74 15.14 -19.50
C LEU A 130 -24.02 13.83 -18.77
N ASN A 131 -23.05 13.37 -18.00
CA ASN A 131 -23.18 12.24 -17.10
C ASN A 131 -22.81 12.67 -15.69
N VAL A 132 -23.68 12.34 -14.74
CA VAL A 132 -23.47 12.59 -13.31
C VAL A 132 -23.42 11.27 -12.57
N LEU A 133 -22.41 11.11 -11.72
CA LEU A 133 -22.25 9.95 -10.86
C LEU A 133 -22.13 10.40 -9.41
N LEU A 134 -22.90 9.77 -8.53
CA LEU A 134 -22.82 9.89 -7.09
C LEU A 134 -22.42 8.54 -6.51
N GLY A 135 -21.55 8.52 -5.54
CA GLY A 135 -21.09 7.28 -4.94
C GLY A 135 -20.83 7.37 -3.45
N GLN A 136 -20.96 6.21 -2.83
CA GLN A 136 -20.62 5.97 -1.44
C GLN A 136 -19.75 4.72 -1.38
N GLU A 137 -18.66 4.78 -0.61
CA GLU A 137 -17.78 3.65 -0.39
C GLU A 137 -17.52 3.47 1.10
N TYR A 138 -17.57 2.24 1.56
CA TYR A 138 -17.29 1.85 2.93
C TYR A 138 -16.25 0.74 2.94
N ILE A 139 -15.15 0.97 3.65
CA ILE A 139 -14.05 0.01 3.77
C ILE A 139 -13.76 -0.21 5.26
N ILE A 140 -13.71 -1.47 5.67
CA ILE A 140 -13.22 -1.87 6.98
C ILE A 140 -11.96 -2.71 6.75
N THR A 141 -10.90 -2.40 7.50
CA THR A 141 -9.68 -3.21 7.54
C THR A 141 -9.40 -3.60 8.98
N GLU A 142 -9.41 -4.89 9.24
CA GLU A 142 -9.05 -5.51 10.51
C GLU A 142 -7.65 -6.11 10.39
N GLN A 143 -6.82 -5.99 11.42
CA GLN A 143 -5.52 -6.63 11.45
C GLN A 143 -5.28 -7.26 12.80
N ARG A 144 -4.85 -8.53 12.76
CA ARG A 144 -4.40 -9.29 13.90
C ARG A 144 -2.96 -9.72 13.67
N THR A 145 -2.14 -9.58 14.69
CA THR A 145 -0.76 -10.07 14.69
C THR A 145 -0.55 -10.97 15.89
N PHE A 146 -0.10 -12.18 15.65
CA PHE A 146 0.37 -13.08 16.69
C PHE A 146 1.88 -13.22 16.52
N ASN A 147 2.61 -13.01 17.60
CA ASN A 147 4.06 -13.19 17.62
C ASN A 147 4.42 -14.02 18.86
N THR A 148 5.25 -15.01 18.68
CA THR A 148 5.85 -15.77 19.79
C THR A 148 7.33 -15.96 19.55
N TRP A 149 8.09 -15.80 20.62
CA TRP A 149 9.53 -15.98 20.65
C TRP A 149 9.86 -17.06 21.66
N VAL A 150 10.71 -18.01 21.28
CA VAL A 150 11.13 -19.13 22.12
C VAL A 150 12.65 -19.22 22.08
N ASP A 151 13.26 -19.30 23.26
CA ASP A 151 14.68 -19.44 23.50
C ASP A 151 15.00 -20.77 24.20
N GLY A 152 16.30 -21.06 24.31
CA GLY A 152 16.72 -22.27 25.03
C GLY A 152 16.38 -23.54 24.28
N LEU A 153 16.36 -23.49 22.96
CA LEU A 153 16.26 -24.70 22.14
C LEU A 153 17.56 -25.49 22.21
N PRO A 154 17.49 -26.84 22.02
CA PRO A 154 18.70 -27.66 21.89
C PRO A 154 19.60 -27.15 20.76
N ASP A 155 20.91 -27.09 21.00
CA ASP A 155 21.91 -26.55 20.07
C ASP A 155 22.05 -27.37 18.78
N PHE A 156 21.67 -28.63 18.80
CA PHE A 156 21.66 -29.51 17.64
C PHE A 156 20.39 -29.39 16.76
N TYR A 157 19.43 -28.54 17.11
CA TYR A 157 18.23 -28.37 16.29
C TYR A 157 18.55 -27.59 15.01
N THR A 158 18.07 -28.14 13.90
CA THR A 158 17.97 -27.39 12.65
C THR A 158 16.79 -26.41 12.70
N ALA A 159 16.74 -25.47 11.78
CA ALA A 159 15.63 -24.53 11.68
C ALA A 159 14.26 -25.22 11.58
N GLU A 160 14.17 -26.29 10.77
CA GLU A 160 12.93 -27.06 10.61
C GLU A 160 12.51 -27.76 11.90
N GLN A 161 13.47 -28.34 12.63
CA GLN A 161 13.22 -28.97 13.91
C GLN A 161 12.79 -27.95 14.97
N ALA A 162 13.43 -26.78 15.00
CA ALA A 162 13.08 -25.70 15.90
C ALA A 162 11.65 -25.18 15.65
N TRP A 163 11.24 -25.09 14.38
CA TRP A 163 9.87 -24.69 14.04
C TRP A 163 8.84 -25.76 14.35
N ALA A 164 9.18 -27.04 14.15
CA ALA A 164 8.29 -28.16 14.47
C ALA A 164 8.12 -28.39 15.97
N PHE A 165 9.16 -28.14 16.75
CA PHE A 165 9.25 -28.46 18.18
C PHE A 165 9.52 -27.22 19.04
N MET A 166 8.88 -26.10 18.75
CA MET A 166 9.05 -24.87 19.54
C MET A 166 8.82 -25.06 21.05
N GLY A 167 7.96 -26.01 21.42
CA GLY A 167 7.70 -26.34 22.83
C GLY A 167 8.87 -27.01 23.57
N ALA A 168 9.94 -27.42 22.88
CA ALA A 168 11.14 -27.95 23.49
C ALA A 168 12.07 -26.86 24.05
N GLY A 169 11.84 -25.60 23.73
CA GLY A 169 12.57 -24.49 24.30
C GLY A 169 12.31 -24.33 25.78
N SER A 170 13.35 -24.01 26.55
CA SER A 170 13.25 -23.85 28.01
C SER A 170 12.56 -22.55 28.41
N ASN A 171 12.36 -21.63 27.48
CA ASN A 171 11.79 -20.30 27.74
C ASN A 171 10.95 -19.80 26.58
N ALA A 172 9.64 -19.66 26.79
CA ALA A 172 8.79 -18.83 25.93
C ALA A 172 8.95 -17.37 26.38
N SER A 173 9.94 -16.66 25.84
CA SER A 173 10.30 -15.32 26.30
C SER A 173 9.23 -14.27 26.03
N SER A 174 8.41 -14.46 25.00
CA SER A 174 7.23 -13.63 24.79
C SER A 174 6.24 -14.30 23.85
N SER A 175 4.96 -14.30 24.23
CA SER A 175 3.85 -14.58 23.33
C SER A 175 2.91 -13.37 23.36
N ASN A 176 2.70 -12.75 22.23
CA ASN A 176 1.94 -11.53 22.13
C ASN A 176 0.91 -11.64 21.01
N MET A 177 -0.35 -11.35 21.35
CA MET A 177 -1.42 -11.20 20.38
C MET A 177 -1.88 -9.75 20.37
N ASN A 178 -1.76 -9.11 19.24
CA ASN A 178 -2.14 -7.72 19.05
C ASN A 178 -3.28 -7.63 18.04
N TYR A 179 -4.36 -6.96 18.46
CA TYR A 179 -5.45 -6.55 17.58
C TYR A 179 -5.29 -5.06 17.34
N ALA A 180 -4.99 -4.70 16.09
CA ALA A 180 -5.02 -3.29 15.71
C ALA A 180 -6.47 -2.80 15.74
N ALA A 181 -6.66 -1.52 16.11
CA ALA A 181 -7.98 -0.91 16.00
C ALA A 181 -8.44 -0.93 14.54
N ASP A 182 -9.73 -1.18 14.32
CA ASP A 182 -10.33 -1.25 12.99
C ASP A 182 -10.09 0.06 12.21
N ASP A 183 -9.52 -0.08 11.03
CA ASP A 183 -9.36 1.03 10.10
C ASP A 183 -10.63 1.12 9.24
N ILE A 184 -11.47 2.10 9.58
CA ILE A 184 -12.73 2.35 8.89
C ILE A 184 -12.58 3.59 8.02
N LEU A 185 -12.86 3.44 6.73
CA LEU A 185 -12.93 4.52 5.76
C LEU A 185 -14.34 4.58 5.17
N LEU A 186 -15.00 5.72 5.36
CA LEU A 186 -16.28 6.06 4.76
C LEU A 186 -16.07 7.21 3.78
N SER A 187 -16.45 7.00 2.53
CA SER A 187 -16.25 7.99 1.47
C SER A 187 -17.55 8.29 0.75
N TYR A 188 -17.76 9.56 0.45
CA TYR A 188 -18.77 10.03 -0.48
C TYR A 188 -18.11 10.76 -1.63
N PHE A 189 -18.55 10.49 -2.85
CA PHE A 189 -17.98 11.15 -4.02
C PHE A 189 -19.04 11.45 -5.07
N GLY A 190 -18.80 12.52 -5.80
CA GLY A 190 -19.60 12.90 -6.95
C GLY A 190 -18.68 13.26 -8.12
N ARG A 191 -19.12 12.89 -9.32
CA ARG A 191 -18.41 13.20 -10.56
C ARG A 191 -19.40 13.71 -11.59
N ILE A 192 -19.02 14.75 -12.28
CA ILE A 192 -19.72 15.30 -13.44
C ILE A 192 -18.79 15.17 -14.63
N ASN A 193 -19.26 14.53 -15.68
CA ASN A 193 -18.57 14.47 -16.97
C ASN A 193 -19.44 15.19 -18.00
N TYR A 194 -18.85 16.16 -18.66
CA TYR A 194 -19.50 16.92 -19.71
C TYR A 194 -18.66 16.84 -20.99
N ASP A 195 -19.33 16.53 -22.09
CA ASP A 195 -18.72 16.51 -23.43
C ASP A 195 -19.54 17.40 -24.36
N PHE A 196 -18.83 18.27 -25.08
CA PHE A 196 -19.41 19.11 -26.10
C PHE A 196 -18.86 18.75 -27.48
N LYS A 197 -19.72 18.21 -28.35
CA LYS A 197 -19.42 17.79 -29.72
C LYS A 197 -18.30 16.75 -29.84
N GLY A 198 -17.98 16.00 -28.80
CA GLY A 198 -16.81 15.13 -28.76
C GLY A 198 -15.46 15.84 -28.79
N LYS A 199 -15.46 17.18 -28.79
CA LYS A 199 -14.26 18.01 -28.90
C LYS A 199 -13.77 18.53 -27.55
N TYR A 200 -14.67 19.07 -26.75
CA TYR A 200 -14.38 19.68 -25.46
C TYR A 200 -14.96 18.81 -24.38
N MET A 201 -14.09 18.27 -23.52
CA MET A 201 -14.51 17.38 -22.44
C MET A 201 -14.06 17.98 -21.11
N LEU A 202 -14.97 18.04 -20.16
CA LEU A 202 -14.73 18.48 -18.79
C LEU A 202 -15.16 17.39 -17.83
N SER A 203 -14.32 17.08 -16.86
CA SER A 203 -14.65 16.20 -15.75
C SER A 203 -14.33 16.91 -14.43
N ALA A 204 -15.30 16.97 -13.54
CA ALA A 204 -15.12 17.49 -12.19
C ALA A 204 -15.50 16.39 -11.19
N THR A 205 -14.68 16.18 -10.18
CA THR A 205 -14.91 15.20 -9.13
C THR A 205 -14.69 15.85 -7.78
N MET A 206 -15.59 15.58 -6.84
CA MET A 206 -15.45 15.91 -5.44
C MET A 206 -15.53 14.63 -4.63
N ARG A 207 -14.55 14.37 -3.74
CA ARG A 207 -14.53 13.24 -2.83
C ARG A 207 -14.34 13.73 -1.40
N GLY A 208 -15.16 13.24 -0.49
CA GLY A 208 -15.01 13.41 0.94
C GLY A 208 -14.72 12.06 1.58
N ASP A 209 -13.61 11.93 2.30
CA ASP A 209 -13.18 10.72 2.97
C ASP A 209 -13.13 10.92 4.47
N GLY A 210 -13.87 10.10 5.21
CA GLY A 210 -13.86 10.05 6.67
C GLY A 210 -13.10 8.81 7.15
N SER A 211 -12.03 9.01 7.90
CA SER A 211 -11.19 7.91 8.42
C SER A 211 -11.24 7.81 9.94
N SER A 212 -11.32 6.57 10.44
CA SER A 212 -11.26 6.29 11.89
C SER A 212 -9.90 6.60 12.50
N LYS A 213 -8.84 6.68 11.70
CA LYS A 213 -7.47 6.98 12.16
C LYS A 213 -7.28 8.41 12.65
N PHE A 214 -8.16 9.33 12.26
CA PHE A 214 -8.05 10.73 12.65
C PHE A 214 -8.82 11.03 13.94
N SER A 215 -8.37 12.04 14.66
CA SER A 215 -8.95 12.48 15.91
C SER A 215 -10.40 12.93 15.76
N LYS A 216 -11.16 12.85 16.85
CA LYS A 216 -12.54 13.30 16.91
C LYS A 216 -12.63 14.78 16.49
N GLY A 217 -13.50 15.10 15.53
CA GLY A 217 -13.67 16.43 14.98
C GLY A 217 -12.85 16.72 13.71
N GLN A 218 -11.86 15.89 13.36
CA GLN A 218 -11.01 16.08 12.17
C GLN A 218 -10.97 14.85 11.26
N LYS A 219 -12.04 14.05 11.28
CA LYS A 219 -12.07 12.77 10.56
C LYS A 219 -12.24 12.91 9.04
N TRP A 220 -12.70 14.04 8.56
CA TRP A 220 -13.07 14.26 7.17
C TRP A 220 -12.02 15.06 6.39
N GLY A 221 -11.62 14.54 5.23
CA GLY A 221 -10.83 15.23 4.22
C GLY A 221 -11.63 15.39 2.93
N TYR A 222 -11.44 16.51 2.21
CA TYR A 222 -12.11 16.79 0.95
C TYR A 222 -11.10 16.95 -0.17
N PHE A 223 -11.35 16.26 -1.28
CA PHE A 223 -10.41 16.11 -2.41
C PHE A 223 -11.10 16.46 -3.72
N PRO A 224 -11.10 17.74 -4.10
CA PRO A 224 -11.57 18.16 -5.41
C PRO A 224 -10.58 17.80 -6.50
N SER A 225 -11.09 17.46 -7.69
CA SER A 225 -10.30 17.33 -8.91
C SER A 225 -11.09 17.78 -10.13
N VAL A 226 -10.38 18.39 -11.08
CA VAL A 226 -10.92 18.86 -12.35
C VAL A 226 -9.99 18.43 -13.47
N ALA A 227 -10.56 17.96 -14.57
CA ALA A 227 -9.83 17.64 -15.78
C ALA A 227 -10.56 18.22 -16.99
N ALA A 228 -9.81 18.85 -17.89
CA ALA A 228 -10.30 19.32 -19.17
C ALA A 228 -9.52 18.66 -20.30
N SER A 229 -10.18 18.34 -21.40
CA SER A 229 -9.50 17.87 -22.58
C SER A 229 -10.12 18.46 -23.84
N TRP A 230 -9.26 18.70 -24.81
CA TRP A 230 -9.61 19.30 -26.07
C TRP A 230 -9.04 18.50 -27.22
N ARG A 231 -9.92 18.10 -28.15
CA ARG A 231 -9.54 17.41 -29.39
C ARG A 231 -9.24 18.45 -30.45
N LEU A 232 -7.98 18.80 -30.59
CA LEU A 232 -7.49 19.80 -31.54
C LEU A 232 -7.62 19.36 -32.99
N SER A 233 -7.49 18.04 -33.27
CA SER A 233 -7.63 17.51 -34.63
C SER A 233 -9.00 17.79 -35.26
N ASP A 234 -10.03 18.04 -34.42
CA ASP A 234 -11.37 18.32 -34.91
C ASP A 234 -11.63 19.82 -35.13
N GLU A 235 -10.63 20.67 -34.90
CA GLU A 235 -10.75 22.11 -35.10
C GLU A 235 -10.57 22.51 -36.57
N TRP A 236 -11.19 23.66 -36.88
CA TRP A 236 -11.09 24.23 -38.20
C TRP A 236 -9.63 24.50 -38.57
N GLY A 237 -9.20 24.03 -39.76
CA GLY A 237 -7.82 24.10 -40.25
C GLY A 237 -6.91 22.93 -39.83
N MET A 238 -7.28 22.12 -38.88
CA MET A 238 -6.52 20.88 -38.54
C MET A 238 -7.12 19.63 -39.15
N LYS A 239 -8.42 19.62 -39.44
CA LYS A 239 -9.13 18.49 -40.08
C LYS A 239 -8.57 18.13 -41.46
N ASP A 240 -7.99 19.10 -42.15
CA ASP A 240 -7.50 18.92 -43.53
C ASP A 240 -6.02 18.44 -43.59
N LEU A 241 -5.39 18.30 -42.43
CA LEU A 241 -4.01 17.82 -42.30
C LEU A 241 -3.95 16.30 -42.40
N ARG A 242 -3.69 15.75 -43.59
CA ARG A 242 -3.64 14.30 -43.85
C ARG A 242 -2.67 13.50 -43.00
N TRP A 243 -1.72 14.16 -42.35
CA TRP A 243 -0.72 13.52 -41.47
C TRP A 243 -1.18 13.47 -39.98
N LEU A 244 -2.30 14.12 -39.63
CA LEU A 244 -2.79 14.28 -38.27
C LEU A 244 -4.18 13.60 -38.14
N ASP A 245 -4.23 12.38 -37.64
CA ASP A 245 -5.49 11.68 -37.42
C ASP A 245 -6.17 12.10 -36.11
N ASN A 246 -5.42 12.20 -35.03
CA ASN A 246 -5.99 12.54 -33.73
C ASN A 246 -4.95 13.27 -32.85
N LEU A 247 -5.24 14.50 -32.53
CA LEU A 247 -4.49 15.30 -31.56
C LEU A 247 -5.43 15.73 -30.44
N LYS A 248 -5.21 15.21 -29.25
CA LYS A 248 -5.98 15.53 -28.04
C LYS A 248 -5.05 16.02 -26.94
N THR A 249 -5.30 17.22 -26.43
CA THR A 249 -4.63 17.74 -25.24
C THR A 249 -5.48 17.48 -24.01
N ARG A 250 -4.83 17.25 -22.87
CA ARG A 250 -5.49 17.04 -21.57
C ARG A 250 -4.76 17.82 -20.51
N TYR A 251 -5.53 18.46 -19.66
CA TYR A 251 -5.05 19.15 -18.48
C TYR A 251 -5.86 18.68 -17.27
N SER A 252 -5.19 18.31 -16.17
CA SER A 252 -5.87 17.89 -14.95
C SER A 252 -5.18 18.46 -13.72
N PHE A 253 -6.00 18.84 -12.76
CA PHE A 253 -5.59 19.29 -11.44
C PHE A 253 -6.43 18.57 -10.40
N GLY A 254 -5.79 18.10 -9.31
CA GLY A 254 -6.51 17.43 -8.25
C GLY A 254 -5.72 17.38 -6.96
N THR A 255 -6.44 17.14 -5.88
CA THR A 255 -5.88 16.90 -4.56
C THR A 255 -6.10 15.45 -4.17
N ALA A 256 -5.12 14.85 -3.51
CA ALA A 256 -5.20 13.50 -2.96
C ALA A 256 -4.87 13.51 -1.47
N GLY A 257 -5.59 12.72 -0.69
CA GLY A 257 -5.33 12.50 0.72
C GLY A 257 -4.52 11.24 0.97
N ASN A 258 -3.79 11.25 2.07
CA ASN A 258 -3.11 10.07 2.58
C ASN A 258 -3.51 9.86 4.05
N ASN A 259 -4.16 8.73 4.35
CA ASN A 259 -4.53 8.32 5.71
C ASN A 259 -3.59 7.24 6.27
N ASN A 260 -2.45 6.96 5.62
CA ASN A 260 -1.47 5.98 6.08
C ASN A 260 -0.63 6.52 7.23
N ILE A 261 -1.24 6.55 8.41
CA ILE A 261 -0.61 6.98 9.67
C ILE A 261 -0.18 5.72 10.40
N PRO A 262 1.08 5.65 10.92
CA PRO A 262 1.52 4.53 11.75
C PRO A 262 0.59 4.35 12.97
N THR A 263 0.22 3.11 13.24
CA THR A 263 -0.60 2.76 14.41
C THR A 263 0.15 3.17 15.69
N GLY A 264 -0.46 3.98 16.53
CA GLY A 264 0.15 4.52 17.74
C GLY A 264 0.37 6.05 17.72
N MET A 265 0.34 6.68 16.56
CA MET A 265 0.42 8.14 16.43
C MET A 265 -0.95 8.80 16.21
N GLY A 266 -2.03 8.05 16.09
CA GLY A 266 -3.35 8.55 15.73
C GLY A 266 -3.99 9.55 16.69
N GLY A 267 -3.45 9.68 17.91
CA GLY A 267 -3.93 10.68 18.89
C GLY A 267 -3.24 12.04 18.79
N LEU A 268 -2.13 12.14 18.05
CA LEU A 268 -1.26 13.32 18.03
C LEU A 268 -1.11 13.95 16.64
N THR A 269 -1.74 13.41 15.59
CA THR A 269 -1.52 13.87 14.25
C THR A 269 -2.36 15.09 13.90
N PRO A 270 -1.70 16.21 13.59
CA PRO A 270 -2.36 17.28 12.86
C PRO A 270 -2.77 16.78 11.48
N THR A 271 -3.87 17.28 10.99
CA THR A 271 -4.44 17.00 9.67
C THR A 271 -3.32 16.99 8.61
N LEU A 272 -2.99 15.83 8.06
CA LEU A 272 -2.13 15.78 6.89
C LEU A 272 -2.88 16.44 5.73
N ARG A 273 -2.53 17.68 5.43
CA ARG A 273 -3.03 18.38 4.24
C ARG A 273 -2.67 17.56 3.00
N GLY A 274 -3.67 17.32 2.18
CA GLY A 274 -3.50 16.63 0.90
C GLY A 274 -2.42 17.31 0.05
N ARG A 275 -1.66 16.49 -0.63
CA ARG A 275 -0.67 16.95 -1.61
C ARG A 275 -1.40 17.38 -2.86
N HIS A 276 -1.15 18.57 -3.33
CA HIS A 276 -1.63 19.05 -4.62
C HIS A 276 -0.72 18.51 -5.73
N GLU A 277 -1.26 17.74 -6.64
CA GLU A 277 -0.54 17.35 -7.86
C GLU A 277 -1.28 17.87 -9.07
N ALA A 278 -0.55 18.63 -9.90
CA ALA A 278 -1.01 19.03 -11.22
C ALA A 278 -0.28 18.20 -12.26
N ALA A 279 -1.01 17.53 -13.13
CA ALA A 279 -0.45 16.79 -14.25
C ALA A 279 -1.02 17.30 -15.57
N ALA A 280 -0.13 17.69 -16.46
CA ALA A 280 -0.47 17.99 -17.85
C ALA A 280 0.09 16.89 -18.76
N SER A 281 -0.73 16.31 -19.60
CA SER A 281 -0.29 15.35 -20.61
C SER A 281 -0.84 15.71 -21.98
N SER A 282 0.00 15.63 -23.01
CA SER A 282 -0.41 15.70 -24.41
C SER A 282 -0.09 14.37 -25.09
N THR A 283 -1.04 13.81 -25.80
CA THR A 283 -0.83 12.60 -26.58
C THR A 283 -1.11 12.90 -28.05
N ALA A 284 -0.07 12.82 -28.88
CA ALA A 284 -0.20 12.84 -30.33
C ALA A 284 -0.10 11.41 -30.86
N ILE A 285 -1.07 10.98 -31.63
CA ILE A 285 -1.07 9.67 -32.29
C ILE A 285 -0.79 9.90 -33.78
N ARG A 286 0.30 9.30 -34.27
CA ARG A 286 0.64 9.27 -35.71
C ARG A 286 -0.13 8.14 -36.40
N PRO A 287 -0.42 8.24 -37.72
CA PRO A 287 -1.14 7.24 -38.50
C PRO A 287 -0.43 5.88 -38.65
N THR A 288 0.79 5.74 -38.19
CA THR A 288 1.56 4.49 -38.25
C THR A 288 1.66 3.82 -36.89
N GLY A 289 0.59 3.34 -36.39
CA GLY A 289 0.35 2.11 -35.63
C GLY A 289 1.19 1.76 -34.40
N ARG A 290 1.90 2.70 -33.70
CA ARG A 290 2.45 2.43 -32.36
C ARG A 290 2.31 3.64 -31.43
N PRO A 291 1.59 3.53 -30.32
CA PRO A 291 1.57 4.56 -29.31
C PRO A 291 2.87 4.50 -28.51
N THR A 292 3.64 5.60 -28.51
CA THR A 292 4.70 5.83 -27.53
C THR A 292 4.08 6.50 -26.31
N ALA A 293 3.88 5.74 -25.27
CA ALA A 293 3.51 6.29 -23.97
C ALA A 293 4.74 6.96 -23.35
N THR A 294 4.72 8.29 -23.27
CA THR A 294 5.69 9.03 -22.47
C THR A 294 5.16 9.08 -21.03
N ALA A 295 5.93 8.52 -20.10
CA ALA A 295 5.62 8.58 -18.68
C ALA A 295 5.58 10.05 -18.20
N PRO A 296 4.70 10.40 -17.26
CA PRO A 296 4.63 11.76 -16.74
C PRO A 296 5.92 12.13 -16.01
N ALA A 297 6.47 13.30 -16.33
CA ALA A 297 7.64 13.85 -15.66
C ALA A 297 7.29 14.11 -14.18
N ARG A 298 7.99 13.45 -13.27
CA ARG A 298 7.95 13.76 -11.83
C ARG A 298 8.76 15.02 -11.59
N VAL A 299 8.10 16.10 -11.24
CA VAL A 299 8.75 17.28 -10.69
C VAL A 299 8.89 17.07 -9.18
N SER A 300 10.09 16.78 -8.70
CA SER A 300 10.44 16.73 -7.29
C SER A 300 10.90 18.11 -6.84
N TRP A 301 10.22 18.69 -5.85
CA TRP A 301 10.70 19.89 -5.16
C TRP A 301 11.47 19.48 -3.89
N PRO A 302 12.57 20.17 -3.55
CA PRO A 302 13.33 19.85 -2.35
C PRO A 302 12.54 20.20 -1.08
N MET A 303 12.71 19.37 -0.05
CA MET A 303 12.19 19.63 1.29
C MET A 303 12.97 20.79 1.93
N PRO A 304 12.29 21.72 2.61
CA PRO A 304 12.98 22.62 3.51
C PRO A 304 13.37 21.86 4.79
N THR A 305 14.58 22.10 5.24
CA THR A 305 15.19 21.63 6.47
C THR A 305 14.44 22.10 7.72
#